data_c01d05d124a942b8313fcfb4d1845c0a
#
_entry.id   c01d05d124a942b8313fcfb4d1845c0a
#
_cell.length_a   1.000
_cell.length_b   1.000
_cell.length_c   1.000
_cell.angle_alpha   90.00
_cell.angle_beta   90.00
_cell.angle_gamma   90.00
#
_symmetry.space_group_name_H-M   'P 1'
#
loop_
_entity.id
_entity.type
_entity.pdbx_description
1 polymer ?
#
loop_
_entity_poly.entity_id
_entity_poly.type
_entity_poly.pdbx_seq_one_letter_code
_entity_poly.pdbx_strand_id
1 'polypeptide(L)'
;MTFKRLALTISLFASASLGHAQSNELNIYSARHYQTDEALYADFTKASGIRINRVDSDDAGILARLKAEGTASAADVILLVDAARLWRGEHDGLFQGVQSTVLEQAIPVQLRSTPDASGKTAWFGFSTRARVIVYDKVRVRKEDVDTYEELGEPKNKGKVCIRSGSHPYNLSLFGAVTEHLGEQQAEQWLRGVVANLARPPKGGDTDQIRGVASGECAIAVTNSYYLARLMHSSKAEDKAVVDKVGVVFPNQSSWGTHVNIAGGAVARYAKNPTNAVKFLEYLASPEAQNHFANGNNEWPTAKGVAINNPALKAMTGGTFKSETVPVSQIGKNQIKVQQMLDRVGFK
;
A
#
# COMPACT_ATOMS: atom_id res chain seq x y z
N MET A 1 28.41 -57.94 -65.52
CA MET A 1 28.12 -57.79 -64.11
C MET A 1 28.44 -56.34 -63.68
N THR A 2 27.44 -55.49 -63.64
CA THR A 2 27.61 -54.04 -63.38
C THR A 2 27.00 -53.71 -62.03
N PHE A 3 27.84 -53.38 -61.01
CA PHE A 3 27.41 -52.94 -59.67
C PHE A 3 27.01 -51.49 -59.72
N LYS A 4 25.72 -51.16 -59.47
CA LYS A 4 25.23 -49.82 -59.20
C LYS A 4 25.48 -49.51 -57.75
N ARG A 5 26.28 -48.43 -57.45
CA ARG A 5 26.45 -47.82 -56.10
C ARG A 5 25.29 -46.90 -55.85
N LEU A 6 24.54 -47.18 -54.80
CA LEU A 6 23.47 -46.36 -54.32
C LEU A 6 24.07 -45.37 -53.29
N ALA A 7 24.08 -44.09 -53.60
CA ALA A 7 24.53 -43.02 -52.65
C ALA A 7 23.35 -42.60 -51.75
N LEU A 8 23.48 -42.87 -50.48
CA LEU A 8 22.50 -42.45 -49.43
C LEU A 8 22.86 -41.03 -48.94
N THR A 9 22.07 -40.04 -49.34
CA THR A 9 22.22 -38.65 -48.87
C THR A 9 21.49 -38.51 -47.55
N ILE A 10 22.22 -38.39 -46.45
CA ILE A 10 21.67 -38.04 -45.10
C ILE A 10 21.52 -36.52 -45.02
N SER A 11 20.28 -36.05 -45.10
CA SER A 11 19.95 -34.62 -44.82
C SER A 11 19.89 -34.40 -43.33
N LEU A 12 20.88 -33.71 -42.79
CA LEU A 12 20.85 -33.21 -41.41
C LEU A 12 19.86 -32.05 -41.34
N PHE A 13 18.69 -32.26 -40.74
CA PHE A 13 17.79 -31.18 -40.32
C PHE A 13 18.37 -30.54 -39.03
N ALA A 14 19.03 -29.43 -39.16
CA ALA A 14 19.38 -28.58 -38.04
C ALA A 14 18.10 -27.91 -37.51
N SER A 15 17.53 -28.43 -36.42
CA SER A 15 16.46 -27.78 -35.68
C SER A 15 17.00 -26.54 -35.02
N ALA A 16 16.86 -25.38 -35.65
CA ALA A 16 17.11 -24.10 -35.05
C ALA A 16 16.05 -23.88 -33.92
N SER A 17 16.43 -24.14 -32.70
CA SER A 17 15.67 -23.68 -31.52
C SER A 17 15.63 -22.18 -31.58
N LEU A 18 14.50 -21.59 -31.97
CA LEU A 18 14.20 -20.18 -31.79
C LEU A 18 14.09 -19.94 -30.28
N GLY A 19 15.24 -19.72 -29.63
CA GLY A 19 15.29 -19.18 -28.30
C GLY A 19 14.60 -17.80 -28.36
N HIS A 20 13.42 -17.69 -27.74
CA HIS A 20 12.83 -16.39 -27.51
C HIS A 20 13.84 -15.62 -26.68
N ALA A 21 14.53 -14.65 -27.29
CA ALA A 21 15.37 -13.72 -26.56
C ALA A 21 14.46 -13.05 -25.54
N GLN A 22 14.70 -13.29 -24.25
CA GLN A 22 13.96 -12.66 -23.18
C GLN A 22 14.15 -11.15 -23.36
N SER A 23 13.05 -10.42 -23.53
CA SER A 23 13.09 -8.97 -23.69
C SER A 23 13.72 -8.34 -22.43
N ASN A 24 14.69 -7.45 -22.64
CA ASN A 24 15.30 -6.69 -21.52
C ASN A 24 14.43 -5.50 -21.13
N GLU A 25 13.12 -5.69 -21.14
CA GLU A 25 12.13 -4.66 -20.82
C GLU A 25 11.17 -5.14 -19.75
N LEU A 26 10.61 -4.16 -19.02
CA LEU A 26 9.58 -4.38 -18.02
C LEU A 26 8.58 -3.21 -18.08
N ASN A 27 7.32 -3.52 -18.32
CA ASN A 27 6.25 -2.52 -18.36
C ASN A 27 5.52 -2.49 -17.02
N ILE A 28 5.59 -1.36 -16.34
CA ILE A 28 4.99 -1.15 -15.01
C ILE A 28 3.80 -0.21 -15.12
N TYR A 29 2.63 -0.65 -14.67
CA TYR A 29 1.48 0.23 -14.45
C TYR A 29 1.43 0.57 -12.97
N SER A 30 1.58 1.85 -12.63
CA SER A 30 1.82 2.30 -11.27
C SER A 30 0.83 3.35 -10.79
N ALA A 31 0.26 3.12 -9.62
CA ALA A 31 -0.47 4.13 -8.86
C ALA A 31 0.41 4.79 -7.77
N ARG A 32 1.69 4.45 -7.71
CA ARG A 32 2.62 5.11 -6.81
C ARG A 32 2.96 6.50 -7.34
N HIS A 33 2.85 7.50 -6.47
CA HIS A 33 2.98 8.92 -6.82
C HIS A 33 4.18 9.59 -6.14
N TYR A 34 5.17 8.80 -5.73
CA TYR A 34 6.38 9.31 -5.09
C TYR A 34 7.44 9.61 -6.14
N GLN A 35 7.84 10.88 -6.25
CA GLN A 35 8.95 11.26 -7.13
C GLN A 35 10.27 10.57 -6.75
N THR A 36 10.40 10.22 -5.47
CA THR A 36 11.55 9.47 -4.95
C THR A 36 11.68 8.08 -5.55
N ASP A 37 10.60 7.44 -6.03
CA ASP A 37 10.63 6.13 -6.66
C ASP A 37 11.44 6.09 -7.98
N GLU A 38 11.78 7.23 -8.58
CA GLU A 38 12.65 7.29 -9.76
C GLU A 38 14.04 6.68 -9.48
N ALA A 39 14.59 6.94 -8.30
CA ALA A 39 15.85 6.34 -7.89
C ALA A 39 15.73 4.80 -7.75
N LEU A 40 14.63 4.31 -7.19
CA LEU A 40 14.34 2.88 -7.06
C LEU A 40 14.32 2.17 -8.42
N TYR A 41 13.66 2.77 -9.42
CA TYR A 41 13.59 2.22 -10.78
C TYR A 41 14.95 2.26 -11.49
N ALA A 42 15.70 3.36 -11.32
CA ALA A 42 17.04 3.51 -11.88
C ALA A 42 18.02 2.47 -11.31
N ASP A 43 17.99 2.24 -10.01
CA ASP A 43 18.84 1.25 -9.33
C ASP A 43 18.52 -0.17 -9.79
N PHE A 44 17.24 -0.54 -9.94
CA PHE A 44 16.87 -1.82 -10.53
C PHE A 44 17.39 -1.98 -11.96
N THR A 45 17.20 -0.96 -12.80
CA THR A 45 17.69 -1.00 -14.20
C THR A 45 19.20 -1.16 -14.24
N LYS A 46 19.94 -0.43 -13.40
CA LYS A 46 21.40 -0.52 -13.30
C LYS A 46 21.87 -1.90 -12.86
N ALA A 47 21.20 -2.50 -11.89
CA ALA A 47 21.56 -3.80 -11.34
C ALA A 47 21.21 -4.97 -12.26
N SER A 48 20.08 -4.89 -12.97
CA SER A 48 19.52 -6.01 -13.74
C SER A 48 19.76 -5.91 -15.26
N GLY A 49 20.07 -4.71 -15.79
CA GLY A 49 20.06 -4.44 -17.22
C GLY A 49 18.66 -4.40 -17.86
N ILE A 50 17.59 -4.49 -17.06
CA ILE A 50 16.21 -4.48 -17.52
C ILE A 50 15.71 -3.04 -17.56
N ARG A 51 15.27 -2.57 -18.74
CA ARG A 51 14.71 -1.23 -18.92
C ARG A 51 13.27 -1.20 -18.46
N ILE A 52 12.92 -0.23 -17.63
CA ILE A 52 11.54 0.00 -17.16
C ILE A 52 10.84 1.01 -18.09
N ASN A 53 9.65 0.61 -18.57
CA ASN A 53 8.67 1.48 -19.19
C ASN A 53 7.51 1.65 -18.21
N ARG A 54 7.09 2.90 -17.92
CA ARG A 54 6.07 3.13 -16.89
C ARG A 54 4.84 3.86 -17.42
N VAL A 55 3.69 3.46 -16.91
CA VAL A 55 2.41 4.15 -17.08
C VAL A 55 1.88 4.47 -15.69
N ASP A 56 1.71 5.75 -15.41
CA ASP A 56 1.22 6.25 -14.12
C ASP A 56 -0.25 6.67 -14.22
N SER A 57 -1.04 6.30 -13.22
CA SER A 57 -2.42 6.72 -13.01
C SER A 57 -2.80 6.53 -11.55
N ASP A 58 -4.01 6.88 -11.14
CA ASP A 58 -4.53 6.46 -9.83
C ASP A 58 -4.87 4.96 -9.83
N ASP A 59 -5.09 4.39 -8.63
CA ASP A 59 -5.37 2.96 -8.47
C ASP A 59 -6.60 2.50 -9.26
N ALA A 60 -7.66 3.32 -9.32
CA ALA A 60 -8.89 2.98 -10.03
C ALA A 60 -8.66 3.01 -11.55
N GLY A 61 -7.91 4.00 -12.03
CA GLY A 61 -7.52 4.14 -13.44
C GLY A 61 -6.66 2.96 -13.90
N ILE A 62 -5.69 2.52 -13.11
CA ILE A 62 -4.88 1.32 -13.42
C ILE A 62 -5.75 0.08 -13.54
N LEU A 63 -6.64 -0.19 -12.58
CA LEU A 63 -7.52 -1.37 -12.62
C LEU A 63 -8.51 -1.31 -13.78
N ALA A 64 -9.09 -0.14 -14.07
CA ALA A 64 -9.98 0.05 -15.20
C ALA A 64 -9.27 -0.16 -16.54
N ARG A 65 -8.05 0.35 -16.68
CA ARG A 65 -7.22 0.18 -17.86
C ARG A 65 -6.89 -1.28 -18.13
N LEU A 66 -6.46 -2.02 -17.10
CA LEU A 66 -6.17 -3.46 -17.22
C LEU A 66 -7.39 -4.26 -17.71
N LYS A 67 -8.58 -3.93 -17.18
CA LYS A 67 -9.84 -4.56 -17.64
C LYS A 67 -10.15 -4.26 -19.10
N ALA A 68 -9.98 -2.99 -19.52
CA ALA A 68 -10.26 -2.56 -20.87
C ALA A 68 -9.28 -3.15 -21.88
N GLU A 69 -8.00 -3.24 -21.54
CA GLU A 69 -6.95 -3.79 -22.40
C GLU A 69 -7.01 -5.34 -22.50
N GLY A 70 -7.44 -6.02 -21.42
CA GLY A 70 -7.55 -7.48 -21.39
C GLY A 70 -6.25 -8.17 -21.81
N THR A 71 -6.34 -9.11 -22.77
CA THR A 71 -5.17 -9.86 -23.30
C THR A 71 -4.20 -8.98 -24.11
N ALA A 72 -4.62 -7.80 -24.53
CA ALA A 72 -3.78 -6.84 -25.25
C ALA A 72 -2.94 -5.96 -24.32
N SER A 73 -3.13 -6.06 -22.99
CA SER A 73 -2.39 -5.26 -22.04
C SER A 73 -0.88 -5.45 -22.20
N ALA A 74 -0.15 -4.34 -22.14
CA ALA A 74 1.30 -4.35 -22.14
C ALA A 74 1.89 -4.51 -20.72
N ALA A 75 1.07 -4.43 -19.68
CA ALA A 75 1.54 -4.44 -18.29
C ALA A 75 2.20 -5.78 -17.94
N ASP A 76 3.38 -5.71 -17.33
CA ASP A 76 4.06 -6.84 -16.68
C ASP A 76 3.89 -6.80 -15.17
N VAL A 77 4.07 -5.61 -14.57
CA VAL A 77 3.92 -5.36 -13.13
C VAL A 77 2.85 -4.31 -12.87
N ILE A 78 2.09 -4.54 -11.82
CA ILE A 78 1.09 -3.60 -11.30
C ILE A 78 1.52 -3.16 -9.90
N LEU A 79 1.62 -1.85 -9.66
CA LEU A 79 1.90 -1.28 -8.35
C LEU A 79 0.70 -0.46 -7.88
N LEU A 80 0.13 -0.84 -6.74
CA LEU A 80 -1.02 -0.18 -6.12
C LEU A 80 -0.70 0.25 -4.69
N VAL A 81 -1.39 1.27 -4.19
CA VAL A 81 -1.07 1.91 -2.90
C VAL A 81 -2.07 1.62 -1.78
N ASP A 82 -2.95 0.64 -1.97
CA ASP A 82 -3.94 0.24 -0.98
C ASP A 82 -4.25 -1.26 -1.07
N ALA A 83 -4.29 -1.94 0.08
CA ALA A 83 -4.59 -3.37 0.17
C ALA A 83 -5.91 -3.75 -0.47
N ALA A 84 -6.89 -2.89 -0.37
CA ALA A 84 -8.21 -3.12 -0.93
C ALA A 84 -8.23 -3.03 -2.46
N ARG A 85 -7.38 -2.19 -3.04
CA ARG A 85 -7.17 -2.14 -4.49
C ARG A 85 -6.45 -3.38 -4.99
N LEU A 86 -5.46 -3.87 -4.24
CA LEU A 86 -4.79 -5.14 -4.53
C LEU A 86 -5.77 -6.31 -4.45
N TRP A 87 -6.56 -6.39 -3.37
CA TRP A 87 -7.61 -7.39 -3.25
C TRP A 87 -8.62 -7.30 -4.41
N ARG A 88 -9.03 -6.09 -4.80
CA ARG A 88 -9.95 -5.91 -5.93
C ARG A 88 -9.36 -6.41 -7.25
N GLY A 89 -8.10 -6.10 -7.53
CA GLY A 89 -7.40 -6.59 -8.71
C GLY A 89 -7.31 -8.11 -8.75
N GLU A 90 -7.03 -8.75 -7.62
CA GLU A 90 -7.05 -10.21 -7.46
C GLU A 90 -8.45 -10.78 -7.72
N HIS A 91 -9.47 -10.23 -7.03
CA HIS A 91 -10.87 -10.66 -7.17
C HIS A 91 -11.38 -10.56 -8.62
N ASP A 92 -10.98 -9.53 -9.34
CA ASP A 92 -11.34 -9.30 -10.73
C ASP A 92 -10.48 -10.11 -11.71
N GLY A 93 -9.57 -10.97 -11.22
CA GLY A 93 -8.71 -11.85 -12.03
C GLY A 93 -7.66 -11.13 -12.87
N LEU A 94 -7.22 -9.92 -12.43
CA LEU A 94 -6.26 -9.08 -13.17
C LEU A 94 -4.80 -9.44 -12.92
N PHE A 95 -4.53 -10.30 -11.94
CA PHE A 95 -3.19 -10.74 -11.57
C PHE A 95 -3.00 -12.23 -11.84
N GLN A 96 -1.77 -12.64 -12.07
CA GLN A 96 -1.37 -14.04 -12.04
C GLN A 96 -0.66 -14.36 -10.73
N GLY A 97 -0.86 -15.58 -10.21
CA GLY A 97 -0.18 -16.01 -8.99
C GLY A 97 1.32 -16.24 -9.22
N VAL A 98 2.12 -15.83 -8.25
CA VAL A 98 3.57 -15.97 -8.21
C VAL A 98 3.96 -16.95 -7.11
N GLN A 99 4.92 -17.81 -7.40
CA GLN A 99 5.61 -18.64 -6.42
C GLN A 99 7.07 -18.18 -6.37
N SER A 100 7.47 -17.58 -5.26
CA SER A 100 8.83 -17.10 -5.03
C SER A 100 9.20 -17.28 -3.58
N THR A 101 10.17 -18.15 -3.34
CA THR A 101 10.72 -18.37 -1.98
C THR A 101 11.31 -17.08 -1.40
N VAL A 102 11.91 -16.23 -2.23
CA VAL A 102 12.46 -14.93 -1.81
C VAL A 102 11.36 -14.04 -1.24
N LEU A 103 10.26 -13.84 -1.99
CA LEU A 103 9.14 -13.01 -1.58
C LEU A 103 8.42 -13.59 -0.35
N GLU A 104 8.23 -14.91 -0.31
CA GLU A 104 7.53 -15.59 0.79
C GLU A 104 8.29 -15.55 2.10
N GLN A 105 9.63 -15.57 2.05
CA GLN A 105 10.49 -15.44 3.23
C GLN A 105 10.61 -13.99 3.71
N ALA A 106 10.72 -13.04 2.76
CA ALA A 106 10.91 -11.63 3.07
C ALA A 106 9.61 -10.98 3.59
N ILE A 107 8.48 -11.22 2.92
CA ILE A 107 7.22 -10.51 3.20
C ILE A 107 6.34 -11.32 4.16
N PRO A 108 5.97 -10.76 5.32
CA PRO A 108 5.07 -11.42 6.28
C PRO A 108 3.73 -11.84 5.65
N VAL A 109 3.19 -12.98 6.10
CA VAL A 109 1.96 -13.58 5.54
C VAL A 109 0.75 -12.65 5.62
N GLN A 110 0.66 -11.82 6.66
CA GLN A 110 -0.43 -10.84 6.83
C GLN A 110 -0.36 -9.65 5.87
N LEU A 111 0.77 -9.44 5.18
CA LEU A 111 1.00 -8.34 4.25
C LEU A 111 1.01 -8.78 2.77
N ARG A 112 0.48 -9.94 2.48
CA ARG A 112 0.35 -10.48 1.11
C ARG A 112 -0.99 -11.19 0.92
N SER A 113 -1.36 -11.52 -0.33
CA SER A 113 -2.57 -12.31 -0.56
C SER A 113 -2.43 -13.72 0.00
N THR A 114 -3.56 -14.32 0.37
CA THR A 114 -3.60 -15.74 0.72
C THR A 114 -3.19 -16.56 -0.50
N PRO A 115 -2.25 -17.51 -0.39
CA PRO A 115 -1.91 -18.39 -1.50
C PRO A 115 -3.14 -19.16 -2.03
N ASP A 116 -3.21 -19.33 -3.33
CA ASP A 116 -4.23 -20.15 -3.98
C ASP A 116 -4.00 -21.65 -3.71
N ALA A 117 -4.87 -22.53 -4.26
CA ALA A 117 -4.78 -23.97 -4.09
C ALA A 117 -3.48 -24.57 -4.70
N SER A 118 -2.78 -23.84 -5.57
CA SER A 118 -1.48 -24.23 -6.13
C SER A 118 -0.29 -23.66 -5.35
N GLY A 119 -0.54 -22.95 -4.25
CA GLY A 119 0.48 -22.32 -3.41
C GLY A 119 1.02 -20.99 -3.95
N LYS A 120 0.35 -20.38 -4.95
CA LYS A 120 0.77 -19.11 -5.54
C LYS A 120 0.11 -17.92 -4.88
N THR A 121 0.88 -16.86 -4.66
CA THR A 121 0.45 -15.58 -4.07
C THR A 121 0.19 -14.56 -5.18
N ALA A 122 -0.98 -13.91 -5.17
CA ALA A 122 -1.37 -12.99 -6.24
C ALA A 122 -0.69 -11.61 -6.13
N TRP A 123 -0.39 -11.13 -4.91
CA TRP A 123 0.26 -9.85 -4.68
C TRP A 123 1.01 -9.81 -3.34
N PHE A 124 1.97 -8.91 -3.22
CA PHE A 124 2.83 -8.71 -2.05
C PHE A 124 2.87 -7.24 -1.66
N GLY A 125 2.88 -6.96 -0.35
CA GLY A 125 3.10 -5.61 0.19
C GLY A 125 4.58 -5.33 0.39
N PHE A 126 5.06 -4.20 -0.11
CA PHE A 126 6.49 -3.84 -0.06
C PHE A 126 6.79 -2.72 0.91
N SER A 127 5.82 -1.92 1.28
CA SER A 127 5.94 -0.93 2.35
C SER A 127 4.61 -0.81 3.10
N THR A 128 4.69 -0.35 4.35
CA THR A 128 3.51 -0.07 5.18
C THR A 128 3.47 1.39 5.60
N ARG A 129 2.26 1.88 5.85
CA ARG A 129 1.99 3.17 6.50
C ARG A 129 0.95 2.97 7.58
N ALA A 130 1.18 3.59 8.73
CA ALA A 130 0.25 3.56 9.84
C ALA A 130 -0.83 4.63 9.67
N ARG A 131 -2.06 4.32 10.06
CA ARG A 131 -3.15 5.28 10.18
C ARG A 131 -3.10 5.86 11.60
N VAL A 132 -2.54 7.04 11.77
CA VAL A 132 -2.27 7.64 13.07
C VAL A 132 -3.31 8.70 13.43
N ILE A 133 -3.39 9.02 14.73
CA ILE A 133 -4.15 10.16 15.21
C ILE A 133 -3.17 11.30 15.49
N VAL A 134 -3.40 12.44 14.83
CA VAL A 134 -2.71 13.70 15.10
C VAL A 134 -3.60 14.56 15.97
N TYR A 135 -3.06 15.16 17.03
CA TYR A 135 -3.82 15.95 17.99
C TYR A 135 -3.13 17.27 18.36
N ASP A 136 -3.91 18.25 18.78
CA ASP A 136 -3.43 19.52 19.31
C ASP A 136 -2.89 19.32 20.72
N LYS A 137 -1.58 19.54 20.93
CA LYS A 137 -0.89 19.32 22.21
C LYS A 137 -1.43 20.16 23.39
N VAL A 138 -2.12 21.26 23.08
CA VAL A 138 -2.65 22.16 24.11
C VAL A 138 -4.09 21.79 24.49
N ARG A 139 -4.91 21.42 23.51
CA ARG A 139 -6.35 21.21 23.68
C ARG A 139 -6.75 19.76 23.97
N VAL A 140 -5.87 18.80 23.71
CA VAL A 140 -6.16 17.36 23.84
C VAL A 140 -5.03 16.67 24.58
N ARG A 141 -5.36 15.87 25.57
CA ARG A 141 -4.38 14.97 26.19
C ARG A 141 -4.21 13.73 25.34
N LYS A 142 -2.98 13.21 25.27
CA LYS A 142 -2.66 12.02 24.49
C LYS A 142 -3.55 10.82 24.87
N GLU A 143 -3.84 10.67 26.16
CA GLU A 143 -4.62 9.58 26.74
C GLU A 143 -6.11 9.65 26.39
N ASP A 144 -6.59 10.78 25.87
CA ASP A 144 -7.98 10.95 25.43
C ASP A 144 -8.21 10.56 23.96
N VAL A 145 -7.12 10.14 23.25
CA VAL A 145 -7.14 9.82 21.82
C VAL A 145 -6.17 8.67 21.49
N ASP A 146 -5.90 7.77 22.43
CA ASP A 146 -4.93 6.69 22.27
C ASP A 146 -5.52 5.42 21.62
N THR A 147 -6.81 5.42 21.33
CA THR A 147 -7.52 4.36 20.57
C THR A 147 -8.36 4.95 19.44
N TYR A 148 -8.66 4.12 18.41
CA TYR A 148 -9.62 4.53 17.37
C TYR A 148 -11.04 4.62 17.92
N GLU A 149 -11.38 3.80 18.90
CA GLU A 149 -12.68 3.75 19.53
C GLU A 149 -13.06 5.11 20.12
N GLU A 150 -12.12 5.81 20.68
CA GLU A 150 -12.31 7.15 21.28
C GLU A 150 -12.72 8.23 20.28
N LEU A 151 -12.42 8.05 18.98
CA LEU A 151 -12.89 8.99 17.95
C LEU A 151 -14.42 9.07 17.89
N GLY A 152 -15.12 7.98 18.26
CA GLY A 152 -16.58 7.89 18.32
C GLY A 152 -17.19 8.34 19.66
N GLU A 153 -16.39 8.60 20.70
CA GLU A 153 -16.89 8.96 22.02
C GLU A 153 -17.40 10.40 22.11
N PRO A 154 -18.46 10.69 22.87
CA PRO A 154 -19.04 12.03 22.99
C PRO A 154 -18.08 13.11 23.50
N LYS A 155 -17.03 12.76 24.26
CA LYS A 155 -15.99 13.70 24.72
C LYS A 155 -15.27 14.41 23.58
N ASN A 156 -15.30 13.83 22.37
CA ASN A 156 -14.64 14.34 21.18
C ASN A 156 -15.59 15.10 20.23
N LYS A 157 -16.80 15.44 20.67
CA LYS A 157 -17.78 16.19 19.88
C LYS A 157 -17.21 17.51 19.34
N GLY A 158 -17.32 17.70 18.02
CA GLY A 158 -16.83 18.89 17.32
C GLY A 158 -15.32 19.03 17.25
N LYS A 159 -14.55 17.95 17.49
CA LYS A 159 -13.09 18.00 17.52
C LYS A 159 -12.41 17.29 16.36
N VAL A 160 -13.11 16.36 15.66
CA VAL A 160 -12.47 15.44 14.70
C VAL A 160 -12.47 16.02 13.30
N CYS A 161 -11.30 16.03 12.66
CA CYS A 161 -11.13 16.25 11.24
C CYS A 161 -10.66 14.95 10.57
N ILE A 162 -11.29 14.63 9.45
CA ILE A 162 -10.95 13.45 8.64
C ILE A 162 -11.28 13.75 7.17
N ARG A 163 -10.61 13.10 6.25
CA ARG A 163 -10.95 13.16 4.83
C ARG A 163 -12.22 12.34 4.52
N SER A 164 -12.70 12.37 3.29
CA SER A 164 -13.89 11.62 2.87
C SER A 164 -13.91 10.19 3.40
N GLY A 165 -15.07 9.75 3.89
CA GLY A 165 -15.29 8.39 4.38
C GLY A 165 -15.05 7.33 3.32
N SER A 166 -15.44 7.60 2.07
CA SER A 166 -15.28 6.71 0.92
C SER A 166 -13.85 6.68 0.36
N HIS A 167 -12.92 7.49 0.90
CA HIS A 167 -11.53 7.42 0.47
C HIS A 167 -10.89 6.08 0.87
N PRO A 168 -10.09 5.42 0.00
CA PRO A 168 -9.50 4.12 0.26
C PRO A 168 -8.84 3.98 1.65
N TYR A 169 -8.12 5.00 2.13
CA TYR A 169 -7.46 4.97 3.44
C TYR A 169 -8.45 4.85 4.61
N ASN A 170 -9.60 5.49 4.51
CA ASN A 170 -10.65 5.38 5.52
C ASN A 170 -11.45 4.10 5.37
N LEU A 171 -11.74 3.66 4.15
CA LEU A 171 -12.38 2.36 3.91
C LEU A 171 -11.55 1.23 4.52
N SER A 172 -10.22 1.28 4.40
CA SER A 172 -9.33 0.28 5.00
C SER A 172 -9.31 0.38 6.52
N LEU A 173 -9.19 1.57 7.12
CA LEU A 173 -9.29 1.75 8.57
C LEU A 173 -10.63 1.24 9.11
N PHE A 174 -11.73 1.63 8.48
CA PHE A 174 -13.06 1.24 8.93
C PHE A 174 -13.30 -0.26 8.74
N GLY A 175 -12.69 -0.86 7.70
CA GLY A 175 -12.64 -2.31 7.52
C GLY A 175 -11.91 -3.02 8.66
N ALA A 176 -10.78 -2.48 9.10
CA ALA A 176 -10.03 -3.00 10.25
C ALA A 176 -10.84 -2.88 11.55
N VAL A 177 -11.41 -1.71 11.82
CA VAL A 177 -12.30 -1.50 12.98
C VAL A 177 -13.47 -2.48 12.96
N THR A 178 -14.04 -2.76 11.78
CA THR A 178 -15.13 -3.74 11.62
C THR A 178 -14.69 -5.17 11.98
N GLU A 179 -13.47 -5.58 11.65
CA GLU A 179 -12.93 -6.88 12.04
C GLU A 179 -12.76 -7.00 13.56
N HIS A 180 -12.34 -5.92 14.23
CA HIS A 180 -12.08 -5.93 15.67
C HIS A 180 -13.35 -5.77 16.52
N LEU A 181 -14.31 -4.95 16.09
CA LEU A 181 -15.52 -4.65 16.87
C LEU A 181 -16.76 -5.44 16.42
N GLY A 182 -16.74 -6.00 15.22
CA GLY A 182 -17.94 -6.50 14.55
C GLY A 182 -18.77 -5.39 13.92
N GLU A 183 -19.65 -5.75 12.95
CA GLU A 183 -20.38 -4.79 12.10
C GLU A 183 -21.25 -3.82 12.90
N GLN A 184 -22.03 -4.33 13.86
CA GLN A 184 -22.96 -3.52 14.63
C GLN A 184 -22.26 -2.44 15.47
N GLN A 185 -21.20 -2.80 16.17
CA GLN A 185 -20.43 -1.87 17.00
C GLN A 185 -19.61 -0.89 16.12
N ALA A 186 -19.08 -1.36 14.99
CA ALA A 186 -18.39 -0.50 14.04
C ALA A 186 -19.32 0.55 13.43
N GLU A 187 -20.58 0.19 13.10
CA GLU A 187 -21.57 1.17 12.62
C GLU A 187 -21.94 2.18 13.71
N GLN A 188 -22.10 1.74 14.95
CA GLN A 188 -22.35 2.66 16.09
C GLN A 188 -21.16 3.60 16.30
N TRP A 189 -19.94 3.09 16.23
CA TRP A 189 -18.73 3.90 16.29
C TRP A 189 -18.67 4.92 15.16
N LEU A 190 -18.96 4.54 13.91
CA LEU A 190 -19.04 5.46 12.77
C LEU A 190 -20.05 6.59 12.99
N ARG A 191 -21.22 6.29 13.55
CA ARG A 191 -22.22 7.32 13.94
C ARG A 191 -21.62 8.30 14.94
N GLY A 192 -20.88 7.80 15.92
CA GLY A 192 -20.16 8.63 16.88
C GLY A 192 -19.09 9.51 16.22
N VAL A 193 -18.28 8.94 15.32
CA VAL A 193 -17.28 9.71 14.54
C VAL A 193 -17.94 10.82 13.73
N VAL A 194 -19.05 10.54 13.04
CA VAL A 194 -19.81 11.55 12.27
C VAL A 194 -20.33 12.66 13.20
N ALA A 195 -20.87 12.31 14.36
CA ALA A 195 -21.35 13.29 15.36
C ALA A 195 -20.23 14.14 15.96
N ASN A 196 -19.00 13.65 15.92
CA ASN A 196 -17.82 14.30 16.48
C ASN A 196 -17.04 15.14 15.46
N LEU A 197 -17.46 15.17 14.19
CA LEU A 197 -16.79 15.97 13.17
C LEU A 197 -16.82 17.46 13.52
N ALA A 198 -15.67 18.13 13.45
CA ALA A 198 -15.52 19.58 13.59
C ALA A 198 -16.06 20.31 12.35
N ARG A 199 -16.00 19.65 11.21
CA ARG A 199 -16.48 20.15 9.90
C ARG A 199 -16.80 18.98 8.96
N PRO A 200 -17.53 19.22 7.87
CA PRO A 200 -17.68 18.21 6.83
C PRO A 200 -16.32 17.70 6.32
N PRO A 201 -16.19 16.39 5.98
CA PRO A 201 -14.97 15.84 5.44
C PRO A 201 -14.52 16.58 4.17
N LYS A 202 -13.27 17.03 4.12
CA LYS A 202 -12.69 17.75 2.97
C LYS A 202 -11.16 17.62 2.97
N GLY A 203 -10.55 17.76 1.79
CA GLY A 203 -9.10 17.80 1.62
C GLY A 203 -8.40 16.46 1.84
N GLY A 204 -7.08 16.48 1.77
CA GLY A 204 -6.20 15.35 2.00
C GLY A 204 -5.67 15.27 3.45
N ASP A 205 -4.82 14.29 3.74
CA ASP A 205 -4.29 14.07 5.09
C ASP A 205 -3.43 15.25 5.58
N THR A 206 -2.67 15.92 4.71
CA THR A 206 -1.92 17.13 5.08
C THR A 206 -2.86 18.26 5.53
N ASP A 207 -4.04 18.39 4.87
CA ASP A 207 -5.03 19.41 5.24
C ASP A 207 -5.64 19.11 6.61
N GLN A 208 -5.77 17.83 6.98
CA GLN A 208 -6.24 17.44 8.30
C GLN A 208 -5.19 17.85 9.37
N ILE A 209 -3.90 17.59 9.14
CA ILE A 209 -2.82 17.98 10.06
C ILE A 209 -2.78 19.50 10.23
N ARG A 210 -2.88 20.25 9.12
CA ARG A 210 -2.92 21.72 9.16
C ARG A 210 -4.17 22.25 9.84
N GLY A 211 -5.32 21.57 9.69
CA GLY A 211 -6.56 21.88 10.40
C GLY A 211 -6.41 21.78 11.93
N VAL A 212 -5.66 20.80 12.42
CA VAL A 212 -5.31 20.70 13.85
C VAL A 212 -4.42 21.86 14.27
N ALA A 213 -3.35 22.14 13.54
CA ALA A 213 -2.40 23.20 13.88
C ALA A 213 -3.01 24.60 13.81
N SER A 214 -4.04 24.83 12.97
CA SER A 214 -4.77 26.11 12.86
C SER A 214 -5.88 26.27 13.90
N GLY A 215 -6.25 25.19 14.61
CA GLY A 215 -7.34 25.20 15.57
C GLY A 215 -8.74 24.92 14.97
N GLU A 216 -8.86 24.64 13.66
CA GLU A 216 -10.12 24.25 13.01
C GLU A 216 -10.68 22.96 13.63
N CYS A 217 -9.81 22.02 13.98
CA CYS A 217 -10.11 20.81 14.74
C CYS A 217 -9.07 20.60 15.84
N ALA A 218 -9.32 19.63 16.71
CA ALA A 218 -8.36 19.29 17.76
C ALA A 218 -7.73 17.91 17.55
N ILE A 219 -8.34 17.07 16.71
CA ILE A 219 -7.98 15.70 16.43
C ILE A 219 -8.09 15.46 14.93
N ALA A 220 -7.14 14.76 14.34
CA ALA A 220 -7.22 14.34 12.93
C ALA A 220 -6.72 12.92 12.75
N VAL A 221 -7.31 12.20 11.77
CA VAL A 221 -6.86 10.86 11.34
C VAL A 221 -6.10 10.99 10.02
N THR A 222 -4.85 10.56 10.00
CA THR A 222 -3.95 10.73 8.85
C THR A 222 -3.05 9.53 8.66
N ASN A 223 -2.50 9.35 7.44
CA ASN A 223 -1.38 8.43 7.27
C ASN A 223 -0.09 9.08 7.80
N SER A 224 0.71 8.28 8.48
CA SER A 224 1.92 8.70 9.18
C SER A 224 2.95 9.44 8.31
N TYR A 225 3.13 9.01 7.05
CA TYR A 225 4.11 9.61 6.15
C TYR A 225 3.81 11.09 5.78
N TYR A 226 2.55 11.54 5.91
CA TYR A 226 2.23 12.97 5.71
C TYR A 226 2.82 13.84 6.83
N LEU A 227 2.71 13.39 8.08
CA LEU A 227 3.36 14.09 9.19
C LEU A 227 4.88 14.02 9.06
N ALA A 228 5.44 12.86 8.70
CA ALA A 228 6.88 12.71 8.49
C ALA A 228 7.40 13.66 7.41
N ARG A 229 6.65 13.88 6.32
CA ARG A 229 7.02 14.89 5.29
C ARG A 229 7.07 16.31 5.85
N LEU A 230 6.12 16.68 6.70
CA LEU A 230 6.15 18.00 7.37
C LEU A 230 7.35 18.11 8.31
N MET A 231 7.70 17.05 9.04
CA MET A 231 8.86 17.00 9.92
C MET A 231 10.19 17.14 9.16
N HIS A 232 10.27 16.63 7.93
CA HIS A 232 11.45 16.78 7.06
C HIS A 232 11.48 18.11 6.28
N SER A 233 10.40 18.87 6.28
CA SER A 233 10.32 20.11 5.52
C SER A 233 11.25 21.19 6.08
N SER A 234 11.94 21.91 5.19
CA SER A 234 12.73 23.08 5.54
C SER A 234 11.88 24.34 5.71
N LYS A 235 10.61 24.34 5.29
CA LYS A 235 9.70 25.48 5.31
C LYS A 235 9.30 25.85 6.74
N ALA A 236 9.39 27.12 7.09
CA ALA A 236 9.03 27.63 8.42
C ALA A 236 7.56 27.34 8.79
N GLU A 237 6.66 27.43 7.80
CA GLU A 237 5.23 27.12 7.97
C GLU A 237 4.97 25.66 8.36
N ASP A 238 5.71 24.69 7.78
CA ASP A 238 5.57 23.28 8.12
C ASP A 238 6.13 22.97 9.51
N LYS A 239 7.25 23.62 9.88
CA LYS A 239 7.82 23.51 11.24
C LYS A 239 6.83 24.01 12.28
N ALA A 240 6.19 25.18 12.03
CA ALA A 240 5.17 25.73 12.92
C ALA A 240 3.95 24.80 13.08
N VAL A 241 3.60 24.01 12.05
CA VAL A 241 2.56 22.97 12.14
C VAL A 241 3.03 21.84 13.06
N VAL A 242 4.23 21.30 12.83
CA VAL A 242 4.80 20.19 13.60
C VAL A 242 4.94 20.53 15.08
N ASP A 243 5.32 21.77 15.41
CA ASP A 243 5.49 22.23 16.79
C ASP A 243 4.19 22.18 17.59
N LYS A 244 3.04 22.41 16.95
CA LYS A 244 1.71 22.45 17.60
C LYS A 244 1.07 21.08 17.77
N VAL A 245 1.43 20.09 16.95
CA VAL A 245 0.73 18.81 16.91
C VAL A 245 1.52 17.70 17.60
N GLY A 246 0.79 16.79 18.25
CA GLY A 246 1.28 15.49 18.69
C GLY A 246 0.79 14.38 17.78
N VAL A 247 1.37 13.20 17.92
CA VAL A 247 0.96 12.00 17.19
C VAL A 247 0.80 10.81 18.13
N VAL A 248 -0.24 10.03 17.87
CA VAL A 248 -0.50 8.76 18.56
C VAL A 248 -0.58 7.66 17.49
N PHE A 249 0.06 6.54 17.80
CA PHE A 249 -0.19 5.26 17.16
C PHE A 249 -1.27 4.56 17.98
N PRO A 250 -2.53 4.50 17.51
CA PRO A 250 -3.64 4.06 18.35
C PRO A 250 -3.58 2.58 18.72
N ASN A 251 -4.31 2.20 19.76
CA ASN A 251 -4.54 0.82 20.18
C ASN A 251 -3.28 0.04 20.58
N GLN A 252 -2.22 0.70 21.08
CA GLN A 252 -0.98 0.02 21.46
C GLN A 252 -1.16 -0.95 22.63
N SER A 253 -2.12 -0.71 23.52
CA SER A 253 -2.50 -1.60 24.63
C SER A 253 -3.51 -2.69 24.25
N SER A 254 -4.12 -2.60 23.04
CA SER A 254 -5.13 -3.54 22.57
C SER A 254 -4.70 -4.23 21.26
N TRP A 255 -5.44 -4.07 20.16
CA TRP A 255 -5.21 -4.79 18.91
C TRP A 255 -4.10 -4.20 18.02
N GLY A 256 -3.60 -3.02 18.34
CA GLY A 256 -2.51 -2.39 17.59
C GLY A 256 -2.99 -1.35 16.57
N THR A 257 -2.05 -0.60 16.00
CA THR A 257 -2.36 0.43 15.02
C THR A 257 -2.66 -0.18 13.66
N HIS A 258 -3.72 0.30 13.01
CA HIS A 258 -4.02 -0.07 11.62
C HIS A 258 -2.88 0.32 10.69
N VAL A 259 -2.43 -0.64 9.89
CA VAL A 259 -1.44 -0.44 8.84
C VAL A 259 -2.04 -0.81 7.49
N ASN A 260 -1.67 -0.04 6.46
CA ASN A 260 -1.99 -0.34 5.08
C ASN A 260 -0.71 -0.47 4.27
N ILE A 261 -0.79 -1.02 3.07
CA ILE A 261 0.36 -1.37 2.25
C ILE A 261 0.39 -0.58 0.93
N ALA A 262 1.60 -0.38 0.40
CA ALA A 262 1.82 -0.28 -1.03
C ALA A 262 2.37 -1.63 -1.50
N GLY A 263 1.78 -2.18 -2.54
CA GLY A 263 2.10 -3.53 -2.99
C GLY A 263 2.18 -3.66 -4.49
N GLY A 264 2.59 -4.84 -4.92
CA GLY A 264 2.75 -5.16 -6.33
C GLY A 264 2.30 -6.57 -6.69
N ALA A 265 1.93 -6.74 -7.93
CA ALA A 265 1.47 -7.98 -8.53
C ALA A 265 2.06 -8.15 -9.94
N VAL A 266 2.11 -9.38 -10.42
CA VAL A 266 2.36 -9.66 -11.84
C VAL A 266 1.03 -9.59 -12.59
N ALA A 267 0.97 -8.84 -13.68
CA ALA A 267 -0.24 -8.70 -14.48
C ALA A 267 -0.68 -10.05 -15.08
N ARG A 268 -1.99 -10.26 -15.20
CA ARG A 268 -2.57 -11.53 -15.70
C ARG A 268 -1.96 -11.98 -17.03
N TYR A 269 -1.74 -11.03 -17.94
CA TYR A 269 -1.25 -11.27 -19.29
C TYR A 269 0.16 -10.70 -19.53
N ALA A 270 0.98 -10.64 -18.48
CA ALA A 270 2.36 -10.15 -18.56
C ALA A 270 3.13 -10.85 -19.68
N LYS A 271 3.80 -10.05 -20.51
CA LYS A 271 4.66 -10.54 -21.61
C LYS A 271 6.03 -10.98 -21.08
N ASN A 272 6.48 -10.34 -19.98
CA ASN A 272 7.78 -10.57 -19.36
C ASN A 272 7.63 -11.03 -17.88
N PRO A 273 6.92 -12.15 -17.59
CA PRO A 273 6.60 -12.54 -16.20
C PRO A 273 7.87 -12.83 -15.37
N THR A 274 8.92 -13.36 -15.99
CA THR A 274 10.19 -13.59 -15.28
C THR A 274 10.85 -12.28 -14.83
N ASN A 275 10.85 -11.25 -15.69
CA ASN A 275 11.37 -9.92 -15.32
C ASN A 275 10.48 -9.25 -14.26
N ALA A 276 9.15 -9.48 -14.34
CA ALA A 276 8.21 -8.99 -13.34
C ALA A 276 8.50 -9.59 -11.95
N VAL A 277 8.72 -10.90 -11.85
CA VAL A 277 9.08 -11.55 -10.58
C VAL A 277 10.41 -11.01 -10.05
N LYS A 278 11.46 -10.88 -10.91
CA LYS A 278 12.74 -10.28 -10.51
C LYS A 278 12.58 -8.87 -9.94
N PHE A 279 11.69 -8.07 -10.53
CA PHE A 279 11.42 -6.72 -10.02
C PHE A 279 10.70 -6.77 -8.66
N LEU A 280 9.71 -7.64 -8.48
CA LEU A 280 9.06 -7.81 -7.18
C LEU A 280 10.05 -8.29 -6.10
N GLU A 281 10.95 -9.22 -6.43
CA GLU A 281 12.01 -9.69 -5.53
C GLU A 281 12.98 -8.55 -5.18
N TYR A 282 13.32 -7.70 -6.15
CA TYR A 282 14.12 -6.49 -5.90
C TYR A 282 13.41 -5.54 -4.92
N LEU A 283 12.08 -5.34 -5.05
CA LEU A 283 11.34 -4.51 -4.10
C LEU A 283 11.38 -5.04 -2.66
N ALA A 284 11.64 -6.33 -2.47
CA ALA A 284 11.83 -6.94 -1.17
C ALA A 284 13.31 -6.92 -0.68
N SER A 285 14.24 -6.45 -1.52
CA SER A 285 15.67 -6.36 -1.16
C SER A 285 15.94 -5.30 -0.09
N PRO A 286 17.04 -5.42 0.66
CA PRO A 286 17.43 -4.40 1.64
C PRO A 286 17.56 -2.99 1.05
N GLU A 287 18.06 -2.86 -0.17
CA GLU A 287 18.22 -1.58 -0.88
C GLU A 287 16.86 -0.91 -1.11
N ALA A 288 15.93 -1.63 -1.73
CA ALA A 288 14.58 -1.12 -2.00
C ALA A 288 13.82 -0.82 -0.70
N GLN A 289 13.96 -1.67 0.31
CA GLN A 289 13.31 -1.48 1.61
C GLN A 289 13.86 -0.26 2.37
N ASN A 290 15.16 0.00 2.29
CA ASN A 290 15.75 1.23 2.80
C ASN A 290 15.26 2.46 2.05
N HIS A 291 15.05 2.34 0.74
CA HIS A 291 14.46 3.43 -0.07
C HIS A 291 13.04 3.78 0.41
N PHE A 292 12.18 2.79 0.66
CA PHE A 292 10.83 3.04 1.19
C PHE A 292 10.88 3.75 2.55
N ALA A 293 11.77 3.35 3.44
CA ALA A 293 11.90 3.97 4.75
C ALA A 293 12.42 5.42 4.66
N ASN A 294 13.50 5.65 3.93
CA ASN A 294 14.21 6.92 3.94
C ASN A 294 13.70 7.91 2.88
N GLY A 295 13.31 7.42 1.69
CA GLY A 295 12.78 8.25 0.60
C GLY A 295 11.29 8.57 0.76
N ASN A 296 10.48 7.58 1.15
CA ASN A 296 9.02 7.69 1.14
C ASN A 296 8.41 7.89 2.53
N ASN A 297 9.19 7.76 3.60
CA ASN A 297 8.73 7.79 5.00
C ASN A 297 7.69 6.68 5.30
N GLU A 298 7.84 5.52 4.68
CA GLU A 298 7.03 4.33 4.89
C GLU A 298 7.84 3.28 5.66
N TRP A 299 7.18 2.43 6.44
CA TRP A 299 7.89 1.32 7.09
C TRP A 299 8.16 0.19 6.10
N PRO A 300 9.39 -0.37 6.11
CA PRO A 300 9.70 -1.55 5.32
C PRO A 300 8.86 -2.75 5.78
N THR A 301 8.52 -3.64 4.83
CA THR A 301 7.81 -4.89 5.13
C THR A 301 8.76 -6.06 5.29
N ALA A 302 9.92 -6.03 4.64
CA ALA A 302 10.90 -7.11 4.75
C ALA A 302 11.51 -7.16 6.15
N LYS A 303 11.66 -8.38 6.66
CA LYS A 303 12.21 -8.64 7.99
C LYS A 303 13.68 -8.20 8.09
N GLY A 304 14.07 -7.67 9.25
CA GLY A 304 15.46 -7.36 9.56
C GLY A 304 16.00 -6.04 8.94
N VAL A 305 15.16 -5.27 8.28
CA VAL A 305 15.56 -3.95 7.72
C VAL A 305 15.56 -2.90 8.82
N ALA A 306 16.69 -2.25 9.04
CA ALA A 306 16.84 -1.17 10.01
C ALA A 306 16.19 0.12 9.48
N ILE A 307 15.38 0.77 10.31
CA ILE A 307 14.78 2.07 10.00
C ILE A 307 15.72 3.17 10.48
N ASN A 308 16.29 3.93 9.56
CA ASN A 308 17.19 5.05 9.87
C ASN A 308 16.54 6.43 9.69
N ASN A 309 15.26 6.48 9.33
CA ASN A 309 14.50 7.71 9.13
C ASN A 309 14.25 8.43 10.48
N PRO A 310 14.77 9.66 10.68
CA PRO A 310 14.62 10.38 11.96
C PRO A 310 13.15 10.69 12.30
N ALA A 311 12.32 11.02 11.30
CA ALA A 311 10.91 11.34 11.53
C ALA A 311 10.12 10.12 11.98
N LEU A 312 10.34 8.95 11.34
CA LEU A 312 9.71 7.71 11.76
C LEU A 312 10.13 7.32 13.18
N LYS A 313 11.43 7.46 13.51
CA LYS A 313 11.93 7.22 14.86
C LYS A 313 11.32 8.18 15.89
N ALA A 314 11.24 9.47 15.57
CA ALA A 314 10.68 10.47 16.47
C ALA A 314 9.19 10.24 16.76
N MET A 315 8.42 9.75 15.76
CA MET A 315 6.99 9.47 15.93
C MET A 315 6.69 8.25 16.80
N THR A 316 7.52 7.22 16.75
CA THR A 316 7.24 5.91 17.39
C THR A 316 8.09 5.60 18.60
N GLY A 317 9.16 6.34 18.83
CA GLY A 317 10.20 5.94 19.79
C GLY A 317 11.01 4.72 19.31
N GLY A 318 10.87 4.33 18.03
CA GLY A 318 11.60 3.21 17.40
C GLY A 318 10.68 2.11 16.84
N THR A 319 9.66 1.68 17.56
CA THR A 319 8.73 0.63 17.14
C THR A 319 7.30 0.94 17.57
N PHE A 320 6.34 0.26 16.97
CA PHE A 320 4.95 0.27 17.40
C PHE A 320 4.31 -1.10 17.13
N LYS A 321 3.25 -1.41 17.88
CA LYS A 321 2.44 -2.59 17.64
C LYS A 321 1.47 -2.31 16.49
N SER A 322 1.64 -2.99 15.36
CA SER A 322 0.64 -3.01 14.28
C SER A 322 -0.41 -4.07 14.55
N GLU A 323 -1.62 -3.88 14.00
CA GLU A 323 -2.64 -4.92 13.99
C GLU A 323 -2.19 -6.18 13.23
N THR A 324 -2.87 -7.29 13.48
CA THR A 324 -2.55 -8.60 12.90
C THR A 324 -3.58 -9.10 11.89
N VAL A 325 -4.66 -8.35 11.67
CA VAL A 325 -5.67 -8.69 10.65
C VAL A 325 -4.99 -8.71 9.29
N PRO A 326 -5.11 -9.80 8.52
CA PRO A 326 -4.56 -9.85 7.17
C PRO A 326 -5.14 -8.72 6.31
N VAL A 327 -4.28 -7.97 5.62
CA VAL A 327 -4.73 -6.83 4.79
C VAL A 327 -5.68 -7.26 3.66
N SER A 328 -5.62 -8.54 3.23
CA SER A 328 -6.59 -9.13 2.30
C SER A 328 -8.00 -9.20 2.89
N GLN A 329 -8.13 -9.46 4.19
CA GLN A 329 -9.42 -9.49 4.88
C GLN A 329 -10.01 -8.08 4.99
N ILE A 330 -9.17 -7.08 5.30
CA ILE A 330 -9.57 -5.66 5.29
C ILE A 330 -10.10 -5.26 3.91
N GLY A 331 -9.43 -5.72 2.85
CA GLY A 331 -9.86 -5.49 1.47
C GLY A 331 -11.26 -6.02 1.16
N LYS A 332 -11.61 -7.20 1.67
CA LYS A 332 -12.94 -7.80 1.48
C LYS A 332 -14.07 -6.99 2.12
N ASN A 333 -13.79 -6.27 3.18
CA ASN A 333 -14.79 -5.51 3.92
C ASN A 333 -15.23 -4.22 3.22
N GLN A 334 -14.59 -3.78 2.15
CA GLN A 334 -14.87 -2.48 1.53
C GLN A 334 -16.33 -2.26 1.16
N ILE A 335 -16.98 -3.26 0.57
CA ILE A 335 -18.40 -3.15 0.17
C ILE A 335 -19.27 -2.96 1.41
N LYS A 336 -19.05 -3.76 2.45
CA LYS A 336 -19.76 -3.67 3.73
C LYS A 336 -19.53 -2.31 4.40
N VAL A 337 -18.30 -1.84 4.43
CA VAL A 337 -17.95 -0.52 4.98
C VAL A 337 -18.65 0.59 4.22
N GLN A 338 -18.65 0.56 2.87
CA GLN A 338 -19.35 1.57 2.08
C GLN A 338 -20.84 1.60 2.40
N GLN A 339 -21.49 0.44 2.54
CA GLN A 339 -22.90 0.36 2.95
C GLN A 339 -23.14 0.96 4.35
N MET A 340 -22.22 0.74 5.31
CA MET A 340 -22.31 1.37 6.63
C MET A 340 -22.16 2.89 6.53
N LEU A 341 -21.21 3.40 5.73
CA LEU A 341 -21.03 4.83 5.50
C LEU A 341 -22.28 5.49 4.93
N ASP A 342 -22.93 4.83 3.97
CA ASP A 342 -24.18 5.32 3.38
C ASP A 342 -25.31 5.40 4.43
N ARG A 343 -25.43 4.38 5.30
CA ARG A 343 -26.42 4.36 6.39
C ARG A 343 -26.18 5.41 7.48
N VAL A 344 -24.92 5.76 7.75
CA VAL A 344 -24.58 6.78 8.77
C VAL A 344 -24.43 8.19 8.19
N GLY A 345 -24.52 8.34 6.87
CA GLY A 345 -24.38 9.64 6.18
C GLY A 345 -22.94 10.19 6.18
N PHE A 346 -21.94 9.33 6.26
CA PHE A 346 -20.53 9.73 6.23
C PHE A 346 -20.06 9.84 4.77
N LYS A 347 -19.92 11.06 4.26
CA LYS A 347 -19.51 11.37 2.88
C LYS A 347 -18.01 11.47 2.71
#